data_b9cb0141712a838c4d18e01d27301824
#
_entry.id   b9cb0141712a838c4d18e01d27301824
#
_cell.length_a   1.000
_cell.length_b   1.000
_cell.length_c   1.000
_cell.angle_alpha   90.00
_cell.angle_beta   90.00
_cell.angle_gamma   90.00
#
_symmetry.space_group_name_H-M   'P 1'
#
loop_
_entity.id
_entity.type
_entity.pdbx_description
1 polymer ?
#
loop_
_entity_poly.entity_id
_entity_poly.type
_entity_poly.pdbx_seq_one_letter_code
_entity_poly.pdbx_strand_id
1 'polypeptide(L)'
;MQLNRLLFLIGILVTVCSCRSDFETVSSKGDLVFSQDTIFLDTVFSTIGSSTFQLKVYNKSNQDISIPSIQLGKGLSSKYRMTVDGMSGNQGKLFQDVTLLAKDSLYIFIETTASAADANPTDFLYTDQIQFGSGANLQKVEVVTLVKDAVLLFPQRLSNGGKETIPLGNKTVEGFYLDDTELHFTNQKAYVIYGYAGVPSGKTAIFDAGAKVYFHANSGLMIGNSASLQINGRSSSTSQMENEVVFQGDR
;
A
#
# COMPACT_ATOMS: atom_id res chain seq x y z
N MET A 1 -56.48 -34.33 9.22
CA MET A 1 -55.84 -33.33 8.32
C MET A 1 -55.39 -32.06 9.05
N GLN A 2 -56.07 -31.56 10.06
CA GLN A 2 -55.68 -30.37 10.84
C GLN A 2 -54.48 -30.60 11.77
N LEU A 3 -54.38 -31.79 12.40
CA LEU A 3 -53.25 -32.12 13.29
C LEU A 3 -51.91 -32.14 12.59
N ASN A 4 -51.85 -32.68 11.36
CA ASN A 4 -50.60 -32.68 10.56
C ASN A 4 -50.19 -31.28 10.11
N ARG A 5 -51.13 -30.38 9.85
CA ARG A 5 -50.84 -28.96 9.54
C ARG A 5 -50.33 -28.23 10.76
N LEU A 6 -50.84 -28.50 11.94
CA LEU A 6 -50.40 -27.91 13.20
C LEU A 6 -48.98 -28.37 13.54
N LEU A 7 -48.67 -29.65 13.40
CA LEU A 7 -47.31 -30.19 13.59
C LEU A 7 -46.29 -29.62 12.61
N PHE A 8 -46.70 -29.41 11.36
CA PHE A 8 -45.84 -28.79 10.35
C PHE A 8 -45.56 -27.30 10.65
N LEU A 9 -46.56 -26.56 11.13
CA LEU A 9 -46.39 -25.16 11.57
C LEU A 9 -45.48 -25.03 12.80
N ILE A 10 -45.62 -25.94 13.78
CA ILE A 10 -44.75 -26.01 14.96
C ILE A 10 -43.31 -26.35 14.55
N GLY A 11 -43.12 -27.28 13.62
CA GLY A 11 -41.79 -27.59 13.05
C GLY A 11 -41.11 -26.39 12.39
N ILE A 12 -41.84 -25.62 11.61
CA ILE A 12 -41.33 -24.40 10.99
C ILE A 12 -41.01 -23.34 12.06
N LEU A 13 -41.84 -23.18 13.09
CA LEU A 13 -41.64 -22.23 14.17
C LEU A 13 -40.35 -22.52 14.96
N VAL A 14 -40.03 -23.81 15.19
CA VAL A 14 -38.81 -24.24 15.89
C VAL A 14 -37.55 -23.99 15.05
N THR A 15 -37.63 -24.08 13.72
CA THR A 15 -36.48 -23.83 12.84
C THR A 15 -36.16 -22.34 12.70
N VAL A 16 -37.10 -21.43 12.96
CA VAL A 16 -36.90 -19.97 12.89
C VAL A 16 -36.33 -19.40 14.21
N CYS A 17 -36.41 -20.15 15.31
CA CYS A 17 -35.68 -19.86 16.56
C CYS A 17 -34.20 -20.27 16.43
N SER A 18 -33.53 -19.86 15.34
CA SER A 18 -32.08 -19.92 15.25
C SER A 18 -31.51 -18.96 16.29
N CYS A 19 -30.94 -19.55 17.31
CA CYS A 19 -30.28 -18.84 18.41
C CYS A 19 -29.26 -17.85 17.84
N ARG A 20 -29.59 -16.57 17.87
CA ARG A 20 -28.59 -15.53 17.82
C ARG A 20 -27.92 -15.57 19.19
N SER A 21 -26.81 -16.30 19.29
CA SER A 21 -25.97 -16.21 20.48
C SER A 21 -25.37 -14.81 20.49
N ASP A 22 -25.86 -13.96 21.38
CA ASP A 22 -25.16 -12.73 21.71
C ASP A 22 -23.82 -13.17 22.33
N PHE A 23 -22.71 -12.85 21.67
CA PHE A 23 -21.37 -13.19 22.15
C PHE A 23 -21.12 -12.37 23.42
N GLU A 24 -21.03 -13.04 24.57
CA GLU A 24 -20.56 -12.40 25.81
C GLU A 24 -19.05 -12.22 25.71
N THR A 25 -18.62 -11.02 25.33
CA THR A 25 -17.20 -10.68 25.24
C THR A 25 -16.73 -10.04 26.54
N VAL A 26 -15.48 -10.32 26.91
CA VAL A 26 -14.76 -9.59 27.96
C VAL A 26 -13.79 -8.60 27.33
N SER A 27 -13.55 -7.48 27.99
CA SER A 27 -12.58 -6.51 27.48
C SER A 27 -11.16 -7.11 27.44
N SER A 28 -10.43 -6.88 26.35
CA SER A 28 -9.04 -7.30 26.22
C SER A 28 -8.18 -6.72 27.35
N LYS A 29 -7.30 -7.54 27.92
CA LYS A 29 -6.45 -7.20 29.07
C LYS A 29 -4.99 -6.94 28.69
N GLY A 30 -4.68 -6.79 27.39
CA GLY A 30 -3.31 -6.57 26.92
C GLY A 30 -2.51 -7.88 26.75
N ASP A 31 -3.22 -8.97 26.42
CA ASP A 31 -2.68 -10.32 26.23
C ASP A 31 -2.79 -10.81 24.77
N LEU A 32 -2.96 -9.89 23.83
CA LEU A 32 -2.95 -10.19 22.41
C LEU A 32 -1.56 -10.65 21.97
N VAL A 33 -1.52 -11.61 21.05
CA VAL A 33 -0.28 -12.07 20.44
C VAL A 33 -0.29 -11.64 18.97
N PHE A 34 0.83 -11.11 18.52
CA PHE A 34 1.00 -10.59 17.16
C PHE A 34 1.91 -11.51 16.34
N SER A 35 1.68 -11.59 15.05
CA SER A 35 2.56 -12.33 14.13
C SER A 35 3.95 -11.71 14.01
N GLN A 36 4.08 -10.42 14.32
CA GLN A 36 5.33 -9.66 14.31
C GLN A 36 5.20 -8.39 15.16
N ASP A 37 6.31 -7.90 15.71
CA ASP A 37 6.36 -6.71 16.56
C ASP A 37 6.51 -5.42 15.75
N THR A 38 7.08 -5.55 14.57
CA THR A 38 7.29 -4.45 13.63
C THR A 38 6.91 -4.88 12.22
N ILE A 39 6.15 -4.04 11.56
CA ILE A 39 5.76 -4.21 10.16
C ILE A 39 6.62 -3.28 9.32
N PHE A 40 7.48 -3.86 8.49
CA PHE A 40 8.22 -3.11 7.48
C PHE A 40 7.45 -3.18 6.17
N LEU A 41 6.90 -2.05 5.74
CA LEU A 41 6.32 -1.94 4.41
C LEU A 41 7.44 -1.77 3.37
N ASP A 42 7.09 -1.95 2.09
CA ASP A 42 8.03 -1.69 0.99
C ASP A 42 8.56 -0.26 1.03
N THR A 43 9.70 -0.06 0.39
CA THR A 43 10.11 1.29 0.01
C THR A 43 9.07 1.90 -0.91
N VAL A 44 8.51 3.04 -0.55
CA VAL A 44 7.57 3.79 -1.39
C VAL A 44 8.24 5.01 -1.97
N PHE A 45 7.83 5.36 -3.19
CA PHE A 45 8.17 6.67 -3.74
C PHE A 45 7.17 7.71 -3.22
N SER A 46 7.65 8.93 -3.02
CA SER A 46 6.85 10.05 -2.51
C SER A 46 5.51 10.14 -3.23
N THR A 47 4.40 10.13 -2.47
CA THR A 47 3.01 10.17 -2.96
C THR A 47 2.50 8.93 -3.69
N ILE A 48 3.28 7.85 -3.78
CA ILE A 48 2.84 6.57 -4.34
C ILE A 48 2.42 5.64 -3.21
N GLY A 49 1.31 4.92 -3.42
CA GLY A 49 0.82 3.93 -2.47
C GLY A 49 1.73 2.70 -2.37
N SER A 50 1.91 2.18 -1.15
CA SER A 50 2.59 0.89 -0.92
C SER A 50 1.78 -0.30 -1.43
N SER A 51 2.42 -1.47 -1.49
CA SER A 51 1.69 -2.74 -1.47
C SER A 51 0.91 -2.88 -0.16
N THR A 52 -0.05 -3.79 -0.12
CA THR A 52 -0.81 -4.12 1.09
C THR A 52 -0.03 -5.14 1.91
N PHE A 53 0.23 -4.82 3.16
CA PHE A 53 0.86 -5.70 4.14
C PHE A 53 -0.16 -6.23 5.13
N GLN A 54 0.14 -7.34 5.79
CA GLN A 54 -0.78 -7.93 6.74
C GLN A 54 -0.10 -8.15 8.10
N LEU A 55 -0.88 -7.89 9.15
CA LEU A 55 -0.60 -8.28 10.52
C LEU A 55 -1.68 -9.28 10.96
N LYS A 56 -1.28 -10.37 11.59
CA LYS A 56 -2.22 -11.29 12.22
C LYS A 56 -2.19 -11.09 13.72
N VAL A 57 -3.38 -10.95 14.32
CA VAL A 57 -3.58 -10.72 15.75
C VAL A 57 -4.32 -11.93 16.32
N TYR A 58 -3.80 -12.54 17.38
CA TYR A 58 -4.32 -13.76 17.98
C TYR A 58 -4.88 -13.53 19.37
N ASN A 59 -6.05 -14.09 19.62
CA ASN A 59 -6.57 -14.33 20.96
C ASN A 59 -6.20 -15.77 21.38
N LYS A 60 -5.23 -15.93 22.25
CA LYS A 60 -4.82 -17.25 22.77
C LYS A 60 -5.63 -17.69 24.00
N SER A 61 -6.51 -16.83 24.52
CA SER A 61 -7.36 -17.13 25.68
C SER A 61 -8.51 -18.07 25.33
N ASN A 62 -9.23 -18.54 26.35
CA ASN A 62 -10.44 -19.34 26.19
C ASN A 62 -11.73 -18.48 26.24
N GLN A 63 -11.61 -17.17 26.17
CA GLN A 63 -12.72 -16.23 26.25
C GLN A 63 -12.81 -15.41 24.96
N ASP A 64 -14.01 -15.15 24.53
CA ASP A 64 -14.27 -14.16 23.49
C ASP A 64 -13.95 -12.77 24.05
N ILE A 65 -13.17 -12.00 23.33
CA ILE A 65 -12.72 -10.68 23.79
C ILE A 65 -13.24 -9.58 22.87
N SER A 66 -13.47 -8.41 23.44
CA SER A 66 -13.61 -7.15 22.72
C SER A 66 -12.35 -6.33 22.90
N ILE A 67 -11.73 -5.91 21.80
CA ILE A 67 -10.62 -4.97 21.78
C ILE A 67 -11.25 -3.57 21.73
N PRO A 68 -11.15 -2.77 22.81
CA PRO A 68 -11.88 -1.50 22.89
C PRO A 68 -11.55 -0.52 21.78
N SER A 69 -10.28 -0.50 21.35
CA SER A 69 -9.85 0.30 20.21
C SER A 69 -8.67 -0.34 19.49
N ILE A 70 -8.65 -0.23 18.17
CA ILE A 70 -7.47 -0.46 17.32
C ILE A 70 -7.27 0.85 16.55
N GLN A 71 -6.14 1.50 16.72
CA GLN A 71 -5.92 2.81 16.11
C GLN A 71 -4.46 3.03 15.71
N LEU A 72 -4.24 3.97 14.79
CA LEU A 72 -2.92 4.47 14.47
C LEU A 72 -2.48 5.51 15.51
N GLY A 73 -1.23 5.47 15.94
CA GLY A 73 -0.67 6.34 17.00
C GLY A 73 -0.75 7.82 16.65
N LYS A 74 -0.54 8.17 15.37
CA LYS A 74 -0.71 9.54 14.86
C LYS A 74 -2.17 9.91 14.56
N GLY A 75 -3.12 9.01 14.84
CA GLY A 75 -4.54 9.22 14.62
C GLY A 75 -4.88 9.58 13.17
N LEU A 76 -5.73 10.58 12.97
CA LEU A 76 -6.17 11.00 11.63
C LEU A 76 -5.06 11.59 10.76
N SER A 77 -3.94 12.06 11.36
CA SER A 77 -2.78 12.60 10.62
C SER A 77 -1.87 11.52 10.05
N SER A 78 -2.03 10.26 10.47
CA SER A 78 -1.25 9.14 9.94
C SER A 78 -1.39 9.03 8.42
N LYS A 79 -0.30 8.70 7.74
CA LYS A 79 -0.30 8.36 6.31
C LYS A 79 -0.57 6.88 6.06
N TYR A 80 -0.48 6.05 7.12
CA TYR A 80 -0.97 4.68 7.05
C TYR A 80 -2.50 4.64 7.06
N ARG A 81 -3.06 3.61 6.49
CA ARG A 81 -4.47 3.24 6.57
C ARG A 81 -4.58 1.75 6.77
N MET A 82 -5.62 1.33 7.49
CA MET A 82 -5.84 -0.05 7.84
C MET A 82 -7.24 -0.51 7.44
N THR A 83 -7.37 -1.81 7.21
CA THR A 83 -8.64 -2.54 7.22
C THR A 83 -8.50 -3.64 8.26
N VAL A 84 -9.41 -3.72 9.20
CA VAL A 84 -9.39 -4.68 10.31
C VAL A 84 -10.52 -5.66 10.10
N ASP A 85 -10.20 -6.93 9.86
CA ASP A 85 -11.17 -8.02 9.64
C ASP A 85 -12.29 -7.64 8.63
N GLY A 86 -11.90 -7.01 7.53
CA GLY A 86 -12.81 -6.53 6.50
C GLY A 86 -13.52 -5.21 6.79
N MET A 87 -13.41 -4.68 8.01
CA MET A 87 -13.97 -3.37 8.37
C MET A 87 -13.05 -2.23 7.94
N SER A 88 -13.61 -1.13 7.45
CA SER A 88 -12.85 0.07 7.07
C SER A 88 -12.68 1.09 8.20
N GLY A 89 -13.42 0.94 9.30
CA GLY A 89 -13.36 1.83 10.45
C GLY A 89 -13.58 3.31 10.11
N ASN A 90 -13.10 4.20 10.99
CA ASN A 90 -13.10 5.63 10.71
C ASN A 90 -11.86 6.00 9.88
N GLN A 91 -12.03 6.21 8.56
CA GLN A 91 -10.99 6.56 7.59
C GLN A 91 -9.78 5.59 7.60
N GLY A 92 -9.98 4.33 8.01
CA GLY A 92 -8.89 3.36 8.16
C GLY A 92 -7.90 3.69 9.30
N LYS A 93 -8.29 4.53 10.29
CA LYS A 93 -7.40 4.99 11.36
C LYS A 93 -7.83 4.55 12.75
N LEU A 94 -9.13 4.37 12.95
CA LEU A 94 -9.72 4.03 14.25
C LEU A 94 -10.84 3.02 14.07
N PHE A 95 -10.79 1.95 14.88
CA PHE A 95 -11.77 0.89 14.99
C PHE A 95 -12.12 0.74 16.47
N GLN A 96 -13.39 0.57 16.79
CA GLN A 96 -13.88 0.45 18.15
C GLN A 96 -14.57 -0.91 18.34
N ASP A 97 -14.48 -1.44 19.55
CA ASP A 97 -15.18 -2.64 20.01
C ASP A 97 -15.03 -3.84 19.06
N VAL A 98 -13.77 -4.09 18.62
CA VAL A 98 -13.47 -5.18 17.68
C VAL A 98 -13.51 -6.51 18.43
N THR A 99 -14.45 -7.37 18.06
CA THR A 99 -14.60 -8.71 18.65
C THR A 99 -13.57 -9.68 18.07
N LEU A 100 -12.93 -10.47 18.94
CA LEU A 100 -12.03 -11.55 18.57
C LEU A 100 -12.34 -12.78 19.42
N LEU A 101 -12.80 -13.85 18.76
CA LEU A 101 -13.25 -15.06 19.44
C LEU A 101 -12.12 -15.80 20.16
N ALA A 102 -12.49 -16.66 21.09
CA ALA A 102 -11.56 -17.52 21.82
C ALA A 102 -10.77 -18.42 20.87
N LYS A 103 -9.45 -18.49 21.05
CA LYS A 103 -8.52 -19.30 20.22
C LYS A 103 -8.50 -18.92 18.73
N ASP A 104 -9.02 -17.77 18.37
CA ASP A 104 -9.12 -17.27 17.00
C ASP A 104 -8.11 -16.15 16.71
N SER A 105 -8.14 -15.63 15.50
CA SER A 105 -7.28 -14.56 15.02
C SER A 105 -7.99 -13.71 13.98
N LEU A 106 -7.65 -12.43 13.95
CA LEU A 106 -8.08 -11.49 12.91
C LEU A 106 -6.88 -11.00 12.07
N TYR A 107 -7.17 -10.50 10.88
CA TYR A 107 -6.20 -9.88 10.00
C TYR A 107 -6.37 -8.37 9.96
N ILE A 108 -5.24 -7.67 10.02
CA ILE A 108 -5.16 -6.24 9.75
C ILE A 108 -4.35 -6.07 8.47
N PHE A 109 -4.96 -5.46 7.46
CA PHE A 109 -4.28 -5.06 6.23
C PHE A 109 -3.88 -3.59 6.32
N ILE A 110 -2.62 -3.30 5.94
CA ILE A 110 -2.00 -1.99 6.15
C ILE A 110 -1.38 -1.51 4.85
N GLU A 111 -1.62 -0.26 4.53
CA GLU A 111 -1.06 0.44 3.39
C GLU A 111 -0.65 1.86 3.78
N THR A 112 0.20 2.47 2.99
CA THR A 112 0.57 3.88 3.16
C THR A 112 0.62 4.63 1.83
N THR A 113 0.46 5.94 1.92
CA THR A 113 0.78 6.90 0.86
C THR A 113 1.44 8.09 1.53
N ALA A 114 2.72 7.96 1.84
CA ALA A 114 3.52 8.98 2.47
C ALA A 114 4.32 9.78 1.42
N SER A 115 4.65 11.02 1.73
CA SER A 115 5.58 11.84 0.95
C SER A 115 6.92 11.98 1.66
N ALA A 116 7.95 12.40 0.94
CA ALA A 116 9.25 12.69 1.54
C ALA A 116 9.17 13.73 2.68
N ALA A 117 8.20 14.66 2.60
CA ALA A 117 7.96 15.65 3.67
C ALA A 117 7.33 15.04 4.94
N ASP A 118 6.72 13.87 4.85
CA ASP A 118 6.13 13.17 6.00
C ASP A 118 7.18 12.33 6.74
N ALA A 119 8.27 11.97 6.06
CA ALA A 119 9.34 11.14 6.58
C ALA A 119 10.36 11.94 7.41
N ASN A 120 11.11 11.25 8.24
CA ASN A 120 12.25 11.85 8.94
C ASN A 120 13.33 12.26 7.92
N PRO A 121 13.79 13.51 7.91
CA PRO A 121 14.74 14.00 6.91
C PRO A 121 16.14 13.37 6.99
N THR A 122 16.47 12.68 8.08
CA THR A 122 17.80 12.06 8.27
C THR A 122 17.87 10.65 7.69
N ASP A 123 16.83 9.85 7.89
CA ASP A 123 16.80 8.42 7.49
C ASP A 123 15.71 8.10 6.47
N PHE A 124 14.88 9.10 6.14
CA PHE A 124 13.75 8.97 5.22
C PHE A 124 12.70 7.92 5.65
N LEU A 125 12.67 7.57 6.93
CA LEU A 125 11.69 6.66 7.48
C LEU A 125 10.41 7.41 7.88
N TYR A 126 9.29 6.92 7.41
CA TYR A 126 7.98 7.27 7.95
C TYR A 126 7.55 6.16 8.90
N THR A 127 7.34 6.51 10.17
CA THR A 127 7.01 5.56 11.23
C THR A 127 5.71 5.93 11.91
N ASP A 128 4.98 4.93 12.40
CA ASP A 128 3.81 5.07 13.27
C ASP A 128 3.65 3.78 14.08
N GLN A 129 2.61 3.69 14.87
CA GLN A 129 2.28 2.51 15.69
C GLN A 129 0.83 2.13 15.49
N ILE A 130 0.54 0.83 15.42
CA ILE A 130 -0.82 0.33 15.63
C ILE A 130 -0.97 0.09 17.13
N GLN A 131 -1.94 0.73 17.73
CA GLN A 131 -2.24 0.67 19.15
C GLN A 131 -3.51 -0.16 19.38
N PHE A 132 -3.44 -1.10 20.32
CA PHE A 132 -4.53 -2.00 20.69
C PHE A 132 -4.91 -1.74 22.14
N GLY A 133 -6.18 -1.37 22.39
CA GLY A 133 -6.67 -1.02 23.71
C GLY A 133 -6.20 0.34 24.20
N SER A 134 -6.21 0.56 25.51
CA SER A 134 -5.85 1.84 26.14
C SER A 134 -5.33 1.65 27.57
N GLY A 135 -4.73 2.72 28.11
CA GLY A 135 -4.25 2.75 29.49
C GLY A 135 -3.19 1.68 29.79
N ALA A 136 -3.35 0.96 30.90
CA ALA A 136 -2.40 -0.06 31.33
C ALA A 136 -2.37 -1.32 30.44
N ASN A 137 -3.41 -1.54 29.63
CA ASN A 137 -3.55 -2.68 28.73
C ASN A 137 -3.19 -2.34 27.27
N LEU A 138 -2.57 -1.20 27.05
CA LEU A 138 -2.16 -0.76 25.71
C LEU A 138 -1.03 -1.65 25.18
N GLN A 139 -1.27 -2.28 24.02
CA GLN A 139 -0.24 -2.97 23.26
C GLN A 139 0.03 -2.23 21.95
N LYS A 140 1.23 -2.39 21.39
CA LYS A 140 1.66 -1.66 20.20
C LYS A 140 2.37 -2.59 19.22
N VAL A 141 2.21 -2.29 17.94
CA VAL A 141 3.01 -2.85 16.84
C VAL A 141 3.56 -1.68 16.04
N GLU A 142 4.87 -1.65 15.84
CA GLU A 142 5.53 -0.59 15.07
C GLU A 142 5.26 -0.77 13.58
N VAL A 143 5.11 0.36 12.86
CA VAL A 143 4.94 0.37 11.41
C VAL A 143 5.98 1.31 10.81
N VAL A 144 6.77 0.81 9.86
CA VAL A 144 7.91 1.51 9.29
C VAL A 144 7.88 1.42 7.78
N THR A 145 8.12 2.53 7.11
CA THR A 145 8.21 2.63 5.65
C THR A 145 9.36 3.55 5.26
N LEU A 146 10.22 3.11 4.36
CA LEU A 146 11.22 3.97 3.75
C LEU A 146 10.57 4.76 2.61
N VAL A 147 10.65 6.10 2.66
CA VAL A 147 10.08 6.98 1.63
C VAL A 147 11.21 7.58 0.79
N LYS A 148 11.20 7.33 -0.50
CA LYS A 148 12.16 7.92 -1.45
C LYS A 148 11.50 9.04 -2.23
N ASP A 149 12.21 10.15 -2.38
CA ASP A 149 11.80 11.20 -3.30
C ASP A 149 12.03 10.75 -4.75
N ALA A 150 11.12 11.12 -5.65
CA ALA A 150 11.19 10.72 -7.05
C ALA A 150 10.59 11.78 -7.98
N VAL A 151 11.06 11.78 -9.21
CA VAL A 151 10.41 12.46 -10.34
C VAL A 151 9.41 11.50 -10.95
N LEU A 152 8.13 11.90 -10.97
CA LEU A 152 7.05 11.08 -11.54
C LEU A 152 6.78 11.52 -12.97
N LEU A 153 6.93 10.61 -13.91
CA LEU A 153 6.68 10.81 -15.33
C LEU A 153 5.45 9.99 -15.73
N PHE A 154 4.38 10.63 -16.19
CA PHE A 154 3.11 9.98 -16.46
C PHE A 154 2.29 10.68 -17.53
N PRO A 155 1.43 9.94 -18.29
CA PRO A 155 0.51 10.50 -19.27
C PRO A 155 -0.49 11.44 -18.61
N GLN A 156 -0.67 12.62 -19.17
CA GLN A 156 -1.62 13.60 -18.67
C GLN A 156 -3.06 13.16 -18.93
N ARG A 157 -3.98 13.61 -18.06
CA ARG A 157 -5.41 13.46 -18.30
C ARG A 157 -5.90 14.47 -19.31
N LEU A 158 -6.60 13.99 -20.33
CA LEU A 158 -7.23 14.83 -21.34
C LEU A 158 -8.59 15.35 -20.82
N SER A 159 -9.07 16.43 -21.41
CA SER A 159 -10.36 17.06 -21.07
C SER A 159 -11.57 16.14 -21.27
N ASN A 160 -11.45 15.13 -22.12
CA ASN A 160 -12.46 14.10 -22.36
C ASN A 160 -12.45 12.96 -21.32
N GLY A 161 -11.61 13.05 -20.28
CA GLY A 161 -11.46 12.04 -19.22
C GLY A 161 -10.51 10.90 -19.56
N GLY A 162 -10.03 10.79 -20.80
CA GLY A 162 -9.00 9.85 -21.20
C GLY A 162 -7.62 10.26 -20.74
N LYS A 163 -6.62 9.42 -21.03
CA LYS A 163 -5.20 9.73 -20.84
C LYS A 163 -4.51 9.90 -22.19
N GLU A 164 -3.37 10.58 -22.18
CA GLU A 164 -2.51 10.65 -23.35
C GLU A 164 -2.11 9.25 -23.82
N THR A 165 -2.00 9.10 -25.13
CA THR A 165 -1.59 7.86 -25.79
C THR A 165 -0.56 8.14 -26.87
N ILE A 166 0.33 7.17 -27.10
CA ILE A 166 1.30 7.21 -28.18
C ILE A 166 1.16 5.98 -29.07
N PRO A 167 1.51 6.08 -30.37
CA PRO A 167 1.44 4.96 -31.28
C PRO A 167 2.53 3.93 -30.99
N LEU A 168 2.17 2.65 -31.00
CA LEU A 168 3.07 1.50 -30.93
C LEU A 168 2.72 0.52 -32.05
N GLY A 169 3.38 0.65 -33.19
CA GLY A 169 3.04 -0.08 -34.40
C GLY A 169 1.61 0.25 -34.86
N ASN A 170 0.77 -0.77 -34.95
CA ASN A 170 -0.65 -0.64 -35.36
C ASN A 170 -1.62 -0.38 -34.19
N LYS A 171 -1.11 -0.16 -32.97
CA LYS A 171 -1.90 0.09 -31.76
C LYS A 171 -1.51 1.42 -31.15
N THR A 172 -2.36 1.93 -30.26
CA THR A 172 -2.04 3.02 -29.35
C THR A 172 -1.92 2.45 -27.93
N VAL A 173 -0.98 2.97 -27.17
CA VAL A 173 -0.77 2.62 -25.76
C VAL A 173 -0.85 3.87 -24.91
N GLU A 174 -1.23 3.72 -23.64
CA GLU A 174 -1.15 4.80 -22.67
C GLU A 174 0.31 5.26 -22.56
N GLY A 175 0.58 6.52 -22.88
CA GLY A 175 1.94 7.03 -22.93
C GLY A 175 1.98 8.51 -23.37
N PHE A 176 3.15 9.10 -23.29
CA PHE A 176 3.42 10.50 -23.57
C PHE A 176 4.82 10.66 -24.15
N TYR A 177 5.09 11.78 -24.79
CA TYR A 177 6.45 12.10 -25.21
C TYR A 177 7.12 12.95 -24.14
N LEU A 178 8.39 12.60 -23.81
CA LEU A 178 9.24 13.40 -22.93
C LEU A 178 9.46 14.77 -23.54
N ASP A 179 9.32 15.82 -22.74
CA ASP A 179 9.68 17.15 -23.14
C ASP A 179 11.20 17.41 -23.01
N ASP A 180 11.68 18.56 -23.49
CA ASP A 180 13.12 18.87 -23.51
C ASP A 180 13.73 18.91 -22.10
N THR A 181 12.95 19.15 -21.06
CA THR A 181 13.41 19.16 -19.65
C THR A 181 13.43 17.77 -19.02
N GLU A 182 12.72 16.81 -19.60
CA GLU A 182 12.58 15.43 -19.13
C GLU A 182 13.56 14.46 -19.83
N LEU A 183 14.31 14.94 -20.83
CA LEU A 183 15.26 14.10 -21.57
C LEU A 183 16.59 13.86 -20.83
N HIS A 184 16.81 14.46 -19.68
CA HIS A 184 18.03 14.29 -18.88
C HIS A 184 17.74 13.67 -17.51
N PHE A 185 18.12 12.42 -17.38
CA PHE A 185 17.96 11.62 -16.17
C PHE A 185 19.24 11.67 -15.33
N THR A 186 19.16 12.31 -14.17
CA THR A 186 20.30 12.49 -13.26
C THR A 186 20.27 11.47 -12.12
N ASN A 187 21.33 11.45 -11.30
CA ASN A 187 21.40 10.60 -10.09
C ASN A 187 20.85 11.28 -8.82
N GLN A 188 20.29 12.49 -8.92
CA GLN A 188 19.83 13.24 -7.75
C GLN A 188 18.54 12.69 -7.16
N LYS A 189 17.63 12.23 -8.03
CA LYS A 189 16.37 11.59 -7.66
C LYS A 189 16.12 10.39 -8.54
N ALA A 190 15.37 9.43 -8.01
CA ALA A 190 14.83 8.35 -8.82
C ALA A 190 13.74 8.90 -9.77
N TYR A 191 13.58 8.25 -10.90
CA TYR A 191 12.50 8.52 -11.85
C TYR A 191 11.53 7.33 -11.83
N VAL A 192 10.22 7.60 -11.79
CA VAL A 192 9.20 6.54 -11.89
C VAL A 192 8.32 6.85 -13.08
N ILE A 193 8.28 5.93 -14.03
CA ILE A 193 7.55 6.06 -15.28
C ILE A 193 6.26 5.26 -15.22
N TYR A 194 5.12 5.92 -15.45
CA TYR A 194 3.81 5.34 -15.64
C TYR A 194 3.42 5.41 -17.12
N GLY A 195 2.93 4.31 -17.68
CA GLY A 195 2.67 4.22 -19.11
C GLY A 195 3.98 4.23 -19.92
N TYR A 196 3.90 4.53 -21.20
CA TYR A 196 5.08 4.55 -22.07
C TYR A 196 5.61 5.98 -22.24
N ALA A 197 6.85 6.22 -21.79
CA ALA A 197 7.56 7.48 -22.04
C ALA A 197 8.30 7.40 -23.37
N GLY A 198 7.91 8.20 -24.33
CA GLY A 198 8.51 8.25 -25.67
C GLY A 198 9.63 9.27 -25.75
N VAL A 199 10.82 8.88 -26.19
CA VAL A 199 11.85 9.83 -26.63
C VAL A 199 11.45 10.34 -28.01
N PRO A 200 11.20 11.65 -28.19
CA PRO A 200 10.72 12.18 -29.47
C PRO A 200 11.72 11.96 -30.60
N SER A 201 11.20 11.91 -31.84
CA SER A 201 12.04 11.79 -33.05
C SER A 201 13.15 12.84 -33.10
N GLY A 202 14.36 12.37 -33.39
CA GLY A 202 15.54 13.23 -33.50
C GLY A 202 16.11 13.77 -32.17
N LYS A 203 15.53 13.38 -31.02
CA LYS A 203 16.02 13.74 -29.68
C LYS A 203 16.87 12.64 -29.08
N THR A 204 17.64 12.98 -28.06
CA THR A 204 18.48 12.07 -27.29
C THR A 204 18.06 12.14 -25.81
N ALA A 205 17.72 11.01 -25.24
CA ALA A 205 17.58 10.91 -23.78
C ALA A 205 18.96 10.54 -23.18
N ILE A 206 19.38 11.30 -22.18
CA ILE A 206 20.69 11.17 -21.53
C ILE A 206 20.48 10.64 -20.11
N PHE A 207 21.21 9.58 -19.77
CA PHE A 207 21.19 8.99 -18.44
C PHE A 207 22.59 9.13 -17.81
N ASP A 208 22.69 9.94 -16.75
CA ASP A 208 23.96 10.12 -16.04
C ASP A 208 24.32 8.88 -15.23
N ALA A 209 25.60 8.75 -14.88
CA ALA A 209 26.06 7.71 -13.97
C ALA A 209 25.29 7.76 -12.65
N GLY A 210 24.77 6.60 -12.21
CA GLY A 210 23.95 6.48 -11.00
C GLY A 210 22.48 6.81 -11.18
N ALA A 211 22.00 7.17 -12.37
CA ALA A 211 20.58 7.41 -12.62
C ALA A 211 19.76 6.13 -12.39
N LYS A 212 18.64 6.25 -11.68
CA LYS A 212 17.74 5.13 -11.34
C LYS A 212 16.35 5.38 -11.90
N VAL A 213 15.90 4.51 -12.80
CA VAL A 213 14.63 4.61 -13.50
C VAL A 213 13.78 3.38 -13.17
N TYR A 214 12.62 3.61 -12.64
CA TYR A 214 11.67 2.59 -12.25
C TYR A 214 10.46 2.61 -13.18
N PHE A 215 9.99 1.44 -13.57
CA PHE A 215 8.81 1.29 -14.40
C PHE A 215 7.65 0.71 -13.61
N HIS A 216 6.53 1.40 -13.63
CA HIS A 216 5.29 0.85 -13.11
C HIS A 216 4.77 -0.29 -14.01
N ALA A 217 3.80 -1.06 -13.52
CA ALA A 217 3.19 -2.14 -14.31
C ALA A 217 2.70 -1.59 -15.67
N ASN A 218 2.98 -2.33 -16.75
CA ASN A 218 2.65 -1.97 -18.13
C ASN A 218 3.25 -0.64 -18.60
N SER A 219 4.43 -0.30 -18.10
CA SER A 219 5.17 0.92 -18.45
C SER A 219 6.48 0.60 -19.15
N GLY A 220 7.06 1.58 -19.83
CA GLY A 220 8.32 1.40 -20.53
C GLY A 220 8.85 2.69 -21.16
N LEU A 221 10.05 2.59 -21.73
CA LEU A 221 10.67 3.63 -22.50
C LEU A 221 10.57 3.28 -24.00
N MET A 222 10.08 4.20 -24.80
CA MET A 222 10.00 4.05 -26.26
C MET A 222 10.95 5.02 -26.95
N ILE A 223 11.65 4.53 -27.96
CA ILE A 223 12.59 5.34 -28.72
C ILE A 223 11.96 5.66 -30.07
N GLY A 224 11.72 6.94 -30.30
CA GLY A 224 11.17 7.41 -31.57
C GLY A 224 12.12 7.19 -32.75
N ASN A 225 11.59 7.34 -33.95
CA ASN A 225 12.41 7.22 -35.15
C ASN A 225 13.53 8.27 -35.14
N SER A 226 14.78 7.89 -35.42
CA SER A 226 15.97 8.75 -35.33
C SER A 226 16.24 9.35 -33.93
N ALA A 227 15.57 8.85 -32.88
CA ALA A 227 15.92 9.18 -31.51
C ALA A 227 17.03 8.26 -30.99
N SER A 228 17.67 8.65 -29.90
CA SER A 228 18.77 7.88 -29.30
C SER A 228 18.75 7.91 -27.79
N LEU A 229 19.45 6.94 -27.19
CA LEU A 229 19.77 6.92 -25.77
C LEU A 229 21.27 7.07 -25.59
N GLN A 230 21.67 7.92 -24.67
CA GLN A 230 23.03 8.04 -24.20
C GLN A 230 23.08 7.61 -22.73
N ILE A 231 23.69 6.46 -22.47
CA ILE A 231 23.77 5.87 -21.13
C ILE A 231 25.21 5.98 -20.64
N ASN A 232 25.43 6.83 -19.62
CA ASN A 232 26.75 7.19 -19.10
C ASN A 232 27.12 6.41 -17.83
N GLY A 233 26.51 5.25 -17.61
CA GLY A 233 26.80 4.38 -16.46
C GLY A 233 28.25 3.89 -16.43
N ARG A 234 28.74 3.60 -15.22
CA ARG A 234 30.07 3.06 -14.95
C ARG A 234 29.95 1.98 -13.89
N SER A 235 30.99 1.14 -13.76
CA SER A 235 31.07 0.16 -12.69
C SER A 235 31.16 0.85 -11.32
N SER A 236 30.39 0.37 -10.35
CA SER A 236 30.42 0.82 -8.97
C SER A 236 31.43 0.00 -8.16
N SER A 237 31.87 0.56 -7.05
CA SER A 237 32.74 -0.10 -6.09
C SER A 237 31.95 -0.83 -4.99
N THR A 238 30.66 -0.53 -4.84
CA THR A 238 29.78 -1.10 -3.82
C THR A 238 28.57 -1.77 -4.43
N SER A 239 27.86 -2.56 -3.62
CA SER A 239 26.58 -3.17 -4.00
C SER A 239 25.41 -2.17 -4.14
N GLN A 240 25.65 -0.89 -3.83
CA GLN A 240 24.64 0.17 -3.94
C GLN A 240 24.44 0.64 -5.38
N MET A 241 25.27 0.18 -6.32
CA MET A 241 25.20 0.55 -7.73
C MET A 241 25.15 2.09 -7.92
N GLU A 242 26.08 2.78 -7.27
CA GLU A 242 26.14 4.25 -7.23
C GLU A 242 26.49 4.89 -8.57
N ASN A 243 27.08 4.14 -9.48
CA ASN A 243 27.53 4.61 -10.78
C ASN A 243 26.82 3.95 -11.97
N GLU A 244 26.14 2.82 -11.77
CA GLU A 244 25.36 2.18 -12.82
C GLU A 244 24.08 2.95 -13.10
N VAL A 245 23.66 2.99 -14.36
CA VAL A 245 22.30 3.35 -14.71
C VAL A 245 21.41 2.12 -14.52
N VAL A 246 20.40 2.24 -13.66
CA VAL A 246 19.54 1.13 -13.28
C VAL A 246 18.15 1.32 -13.88
N PHE A 247 17.68 0.32 -14.61
CA PHE A 247 16.31 0.19 -15.10
C PHE A 247 15.65 -1.01 -14.46
N GLN A 248 14.57 -0.81 -13.70
CA GLN A 248 13.89 -1.93 -13.01
C GLN A 248 12.41 -1.63 -12.76
N GLY A 249 11.62 -2.62 -12.36
CA GLY A 249 10.26 -2.42 -11.88
C GLY A 249 10.22 -1.64 -10.58
N ASP A 250 9.12 -0.94 -10.33
CA ASP A 250 8.90 -0.16 -9.09
C ASP A 250 8.42 -1.05 -7.93
N ARG A 251 8.08 -2.30 -8.22
CA ARG A 251 7.63 -3.36 -7.29
C ARG A 251 8.15 -4.72 -7.70
#